data_ffedbb0f7b520c0e93b7a64ed23e2613
#
_entry.id   ffedbb0f7b520c0e93b7a64ed23e2613
#
_cell.length_a   1.000
_cell.length_b   1.000
_cell.length_c   1.000
_cell.angle_alpha   90.00
_cell.angle_beta   90.00
_cell.angle_gamma   90.00
#
_symmetry.space_group_name_H-M   'P 1'
#
loop_
_entity.id
_entity.type
_entity.pdbx_description
1 polymer ?
#
loop_
_entity_poly.entity_id
_entity_poly.type
_entity_poly.pdbx_seq_one_letter_code
_entity_poly.pdbx_strand_id
1 'polypeptide(L)'
;MTVDYTQFCPVARTLDIVGDRWTILILRDLIIEGPRKFQDLQRAFPRMSPNTLSTRLKTLEEHGIVERRTYADHPPRADYVLTDKGRELRPVLRTLRVWGEKHTKPPSPQRA
;
A
#
# COMPACT_ATOMS: atom_id res chain seq x y z
N MET A 1 -12.86 -19.27 27.18
CA MET A 1 -11.73 -19.29 26.22
C MET A 1 -12.04 -18.36 25.06
N THR A 2 -11.20 -17.36 24.86
CA THR A 2 -11.40 -16.38 23.80
C THR A 2 -10.97 -16.98 22.47
N VAL A 3 -11.84 -16.93 21.46
CA VAL A 3 -11.49 -17.38 20.11
C VAL A 3 -10.75 -16.23 19.41
N ASP A 4 -9.58 -16.54 18.90
CA ASP A 4 -8.83 -15.58 18.10
C ASP A 4 -9.31 -15.62 16.65
N TYR A 5 -10.17 -14.69 16.29
CA TYR A 5 -10.74 -14.61 14.95
C TYR A 5 -9.71 -14.33 13.88
N THR A 6 -8.56 -13.73 14.24
CA THR A 6 -7.54 -13.37 13.23
C THR A 6 -6.92 -14.60 12.58
N GLN A 7 -6.94 -15.75 13.25
CA GLN A 7 -6.41 -16.99 12.69
C GLN A 7 -7.36 -17.64 11.68
N PHE A 8 -8.66 -17.49 11.88
CA PHE A 8 -9.66 -18.23 11.12
C PHE A 8 -10.38 -17.40 10.05
N CYS A 9 -10.49 -16.11 10.26
CA CYS A 9 -11.19 -15.23 9.34
C CYS A 9 -10.25 -14.74 8.23
N PRO A 10 -10.53 -15.06 6.95
CA PRO A 10 -9.69 -14.56 5.85
C PRO A 10 -9.61 -13.03 5.80
N VAL A 11 -10.69 -12.34 6.15
CA VAL A 11 -10.68 -10.87 6.20
C VAL A 11 -9.72 -10.38 7.27
N ALA A 12 -9.78 -10.97 8.47
CA ALA A 12 -8.89 -10.58 9.55
C ALA A 12 -7.42 -10.87 9.21
N ARG A 13 -7.14 -12.01 8.59
CA ARG A 13 -5.78 -12.35 8.15
C ARG A 13 -5.26 -11.38 7.09
N THR A 14 -6.13 -10.96 6.18
CA THR A 14 -5.78 -9.96 5.18
C THR A 14 -5.47 -8.62 5.84
N LEU A 15 -6.29 -8.20 6.80
CA LEU A 15 -6.07 -6.96 7.51
C LEU A 15 -4.79 -6.95 8.35
N ASP A 16 -4.33 -8.11 8.82
CA ASP A 16 -3.04 -8.21 9.50
C ASP A 16 -1.89 -7.82 8.59
N ILE A 17 -2.04 -8.04 7.29
CA ILE A 17 -0.99 -7.71 6.31
C ILE A 17 -1.17 -6.30 5.76
N VAL A 18 -2.39 -5.94 5.35
CA VAL A 18 -2.67 -4.70 4.62
C VAL A 18 -3.63 -3.75 5.32
N GLY A 19 -3.98 -4.02 6.56
CA GLY A 19 -4.99 -3.22 7.28
C GLY A 19 -4.52 -1.85 7.74
N ASP A 20 -3.24 -1.59 7.67
CA ASP A 20 -2.67 -0.30 8.01
C ASP A 20 -3.01 0.74 6.93
N ARG A 21 -3.38 1.93 7.37
CA ARG A 21 -3.75 3.03 6.48
C ARG A 21 -2.67 3.31 5.41
N TRP A 22 -1.42 3.41 5.85
CA TRP A 22 -0.32 3.74 4.93
C TRP A 22 -0.07 2.64 3.92
N THR A 23 -0.19 1.38 4.35
CA THR A 23 -0.02 0.22 3.47
C THR A 23 -1.07 0.24 2.35
N ILE A 24 -2.32 0.47 2.68
CA ILE A 24 -3.41 0.56 1.69
C ILE A 24 -3.15 1.71 0.70
N LEU A 25 -2.71 2.86 1.20
CA LEU A 25 -2.42 4.02 0.33
C LEU A 25 -1.22 3.77 -0.58
N ILE A 26 -0.19 3.10 -0.09
CA ILE A 26 0.96 2.70 -0.91
C ILE A 26 0.50 1.77 -2.03
N LEU A 27 -0.32 0.78 -1.72
CA LEU A 27 -0.85 -0.15 -2.72
C LEU A 27 -1.67 0.58 -3.77
N ARG A 28 -2.50 1.53 -3.35
CA ARG A 28 -3.28 2.36 -4.28
C ARG A 28 -2.36 3.11 -5.24
N ASP A 29 -1.30 3.72 -4.73
CA ASP A 29 -0.34 4.46 -5.55
C ASP A 29 0.32 3.54 -6.57
N LEU A 30 0.78 2.37 -6.14
CA LEU A 30 1.42 1.40 -7.03
C LEU A 30 0.46 0.86 -8.10
N ILE A 31 -0.82 0.73 -7.77
CA ILE A 31 -1.84 0.29 -8.73
C ILE A 31 -2.05 1.35 -9.81
N ILE A 32 -2.17 2.61 -9.40
CA ILE A 32 -2.49 3.72 -10.31
C ILE A 32 -1.29 4.14 -11.13
N GLU A 33 -0.14 4.33 -10.46
CA GLU A 33 1.05 4.92 -11.08
C GLU A 33 2.00 3.87 -11.68
N GLY A 34 1.86 2.60 -11.28
CA GLY A 34 2.78 1.54 -11.68
C GLY A 34 4.07 1.57 -10.86
N PRO A 35 5.20 1.19 -11.45
CA PRO A 35 6.48 1.15 -10.72
C PRO A 35 6.83 2.50 -10.12
N ARG A 36 7.26 2.49 -8.86
CA ARG A 36 7.60 3.72 -8.13
C ARG A 36 8.92 3.55 -7.39
N LYS A 37 9.68 4.62 -7.37
CA LYS A 37 10.88 4.70 -6.54
C LYS A 37 10.49 5.07 -5.12
N PHE A 38 11.38 4.79 -4.17
CA PHE A 38 11.18 5.18 -2.78
C PHE A 38 10.86 6.68 -2.66
N GLN A 39 11.63 7.52 -3.36
CA GLN A 39 11.43 8.97 -3.33
C GLN A 39 10.07 9.39 -3.89
N ASP A 40 9.58 8.70 -4.91
CA ASP A 40 8.26 8.99 -5.47
C ASP A 40 7.17 8.77 -4.43
N LEU A 41 7.28 7.68 -3.68
CA LEU A 41 6.33 7.37 -2.60
C LEU A 41 6.44 8.38 -1.46
N GLN A 42 7.65 8.82 -1.12
CA GLN A 42 7.84 9.86 -0.12
C GLN A 42 7.15 11.17 -0.51
N ARG A 43 7.26 11.55 -1.78
CA ARG A 43 6.62 12.76 -2.30
C ARG A 43 5.10 12.64 -2.31
N ALA A 44 4.60 11.45 -2.63
CA ALA A 44 3.16 11.19 -2.64
C ALA A 44 2.55 11.26 -1.24
N PHE A 45 3.34 10.89 -0.22
CA PHE A 45 2.87 10.81 1.16
C PHE A 45 3.79 11.60 2.10
N PRO A 46 3.74 12.95 2.03
CA PRO A 46 4.69 13.77 2.81
C PRO A 46 4.52 13.66 4.32
N ARG A 47 3.38 13.19 4.80
CA ARG A 47 3.14 12.98 6.24
C ARG A 47 3.68 11.65 6.75
N MET A 48 4.04 10.75 5.85
CA MET A 48 4.62 9.47 6.23
C MET A 48 6.13 9.63 6.39
N SER A 49 6.67 9.24 7.55
CA SER A 49 8.12 9.29 7.75
C SER A 49 8.81 8.30 6.83
N PRO A 50 10.08 8.57 6.43
CA PRO A 50 10.85 7.61 5.65
C PRO A 50 10.96 6.24 6.32
N ASN A 51 11.07 6.23 7.64
CA ASN A 51 11.17 5.01 8.41
C ASN A 51 9.89 4.18 8.33
N THR A 52 8.74 4.83 8.45
CA THR A 52 7.44 4.17 8.29
C THR A 52 7.28 3.61 6.88
N LEU A 53 7.60 4.40 5.86
CA LEU A 53 7.53 3.96 4.47
C LEU A 53 8.42 2.73 4.25
N SER A 54 9.66 2.77 4.72
CA SER A 54 10.59 1.67 4.62
C SER A 54 10.05 0.40 5.27
N THR A 55 9.49 0.53 6.47
CA THR A 55 8.92 -0.60 7.22
C THR A 55 7.72 -1.21 6.50
N ARG A 56 6.82 -0.37 5.98
CA ARG A 56 5.63 -0.84 5.26
C ARG A 56 6.00 -1.55 3.96
N LEU A 57 6.94 -1.00 3.22
CA LEU A 57 7.42 -1.62 1.98
C LEU A 57 8.09 -2.97 2.26
N LYS A 58 8.88 -3.05 3.32
CA LYS A 58 9.52 -4.29 3.72
C LYS A 58 8.48 -5.38 4.05
N THR A 59 7.44 -5.02 4.78
CA THR A 59 6.36 -5.94 5.09
C THR A 59 5.68 -6.45 3.81
N LEU A 60 5.41 -5.56 2.87
CA LEU A 60 4.80 -5.93 1.59
C LEU A 60 5.71 -6.83 0.77
N GLU A 61 7.03 -6.60 0.79
CA GLU A 61 8.00 -7.47 0.13
C GLU A 61 8.02 -8.86 0.79
N GLU A 62 8.02 -8.92 2.11
CA GLU A 62 8.05 -10.19 2.86
C GLU A 62 6.82 -11.06 2.56
N HIS A 63 5.68 -10.43 2.30
CA HIS A 63 4.45 -11.14 1.95
C HIS A 63 4.28 -11.37 0.45
N GLY A 64 5.29 -11.02 -0.36
CA GLY A 64 5.24 -11.25 -1.79
C GLY A 64 4.23 -10.39 -2.54
N ILE A 65 3.82 -9.27 -1.98
CA ILE A 65 2.84 -8.36 -2.58
C ILE A 65 3.54 -7.34 -3.47
N VAL A 66 4.73 -6.92 -3.06
CA VAL A 66 5.58 -5.97 -3.76
C VAL A 66 6.94 -6.59 -3.97
N GLU A 67 7.55 -6.28 -5.09
CA GLU A 67 8.90 -6.68 -5.43
C GLU A 67 9.75 -5.44 -5.63
N ARG A 68 10.95 -5.46 -5.09
CA ARG A 68 11.92 -4.40 -5.32
C ARG A 68 12.82 -4.83 -6.47
N ARG A 69 12.75 -4.13 -7.59
CA ARG A 69 13.57 -4.43 -8.78
C ARG A 69 14.69 -3.43 -8.89
N THR A 70 15.90 -3.90 -8.69
CA THR A 70 17.11 -3.10 -8.84
C THR A 70 17.47 -3.02 -10.31
N TYR A 71 17.66 -1.81 -10.85
CA TYR A 71 18.03 -1.60 -12.23
C TYR A 71 19.40 -0.90 -12.41
N ALA A 72 20.01 -0.47 -11.30
CA ALA A 72 21.34 0.10 -11.31
C ALA A 72 22.02 -0.20 -9.99
N ASP A 73 23.31 -0.56 -10.03
CA ASP A 73 24.06 -0.92 -8.82
C ASP A 73 24.84 0.25 -8.22
N HIS A 74 25.22 1.23 -9.04
CA HIS A 74 26.06 2.34 -8.60
C HIS A 74 25.59 3.66 -9.22
N PRO A 75 24.85 4.54 -8.49
CA PRO A 75 24.27 4.28 -7.17
C PRO A 75 23.14 3.27 -7.23
N PRO A 76 22.84 2.57 -6.13
CA PRO A 76 21.74 1.62 -6.13
C PRO A 76 20.42 2.31 -6.44
N ARG A 77 19.72 1.80 -7.43
CA ARG A 77 18.41 2.30 -7.84
C ARG A 77 17.45 1.14 -8.00
N ALA A 78 16.27 1.30 -7.47
CA ALA A 78 15.26 0.26 -7.52
C ALA A 78 13.87 0.85 -7.65
N ASP A 79 13.01 0.12 -8.34
CA ASP A 79 11.59 0.40 -8.41
C ASP A 79 10.85 -0.62 -7.56
N TYR A 80 9.81 -0.16 -6.89
CA TYR A 80 8.85 -1.03 -6.22
C TYR A 80 7.71 -1.32 -7.18
N VAL A 81 7.42 -2.60 -7.36
CA VAL A 81 6.46 -3.09 -8.37
C VAL A 81 5.52 -4.07 -7.71
N LEU A 82 4.25 -4.02 -8.09
CA LEU A 82 3.30 -5.05 -7.64
C LEU A 82 3.62 -6.38 -8.29
N THR A 83 3.59 -7.45 -7.48
CA THR A 83 3.63 -8.81 -7.99
C THR A 83 2.24 -9.20 -8.50
N ASP A 84 2.12 -10.40 -9.10
CA ASP A 84 0.82 -10.93 -9.50
C ASP A 84 -0.11 -11.02 -8.29
N LYS A 85 0.42 -11.50 -7.17
CA LYS A 85 -0.32 -11.56 -5.90
C LYS A 85 -0.78 -10.16 -5.47
N GLY A 86 0.08 -9.17 -5.60
CA GLY A 86 -0.26 -7.78 -5.26
C GLY A 86 -1.34 -7.20 -6.16
N ARG A 87 -1.29 -7.52 -7.46
CA ARG A 87 -2.30 -7.06 -8.41
C ARG A 87 -3.69 -7.63 -8.13
N GLU A 88 -3.78 -8.76 -7.48
CA GLU A 88 -5.06 -9.33 -7.06
C GLU A 88 -5.77 -8.49 -6.01
N LEU A 89 -5.09 -7.53 -5.39
CA LEU A 89 -5.71 -6.58 -4.48
C LEU A 89 -6.43 -5.42 -5.18
N ARG A 90 -6.29 -5.30 -6.50
CA ARG A 90 -6.99 -4.25 -7.28
C ARG A 90 -8.50 -4.22 -7.01
N PRO A 91 -9.22 -5.34 -7.10
CA PRO A 91 -10.66 -5.32 -6.82
C PRO A 91 -10.99 -4.86 -5.41
N VAL A 92 -10.14 -5.21 -4.44
CA VAL A 92 -10.32 -4.79 -3.04
C VAL A 92 -10.23 -3.27 -2.94
N LEU A 93 -9.17 -2.69 -3.50
CA LEU A 93 -8.96 -1.24 -3.49
C LEU A 93 -10.05 -0.51 -4.26
N ARG A 94 -10.46 -1.06 -5.38
CA ARG A 94 -11.55 -0.49 -6.19
C ARG A 94 -12.85 -0.44 -5.41
N THR A 95 -13.18 -1.51 -4.70
CA THR A 95 -14.41 -1.58 -3.91
C THR A 95 -14.37 -0.58 -2.75
N LEU A 96 -13.20 -0.43 -2.11
CA LEU A 96 -13.01 0.59 -1.07
C LEU A 96 -13.23 1.99 -1.64
N ARG A 97 -12.70 2.27 -2.82
CA ARG A 97 -12.87 3.56 -3.48
C ARG A 97 -14.33 3.84 -3.78
N VAL A 98 -15.03 2.89 -4.36
CA VAL A 98 -16.44 3.03 -4.72
C VAL A 98 -17.29 3.31 -3.48
N TRP A 99 -17.04 2.57 -2.41
CA TRP A 99 -17.74 2.79 -1.15
C TRP A 99 -17.47 4.20 -0.61
N GLY A 100 -16.20 4.61 -0.66
CA GLY A 100 -15.79 5.94 -0.19
C GLY A 100 -16.42 7.07 -0.98
N GLU A 101 -16.46 6.95 -2.30
CA GLU A 101 -17.10 7.95 -3.17
C GLU A 101 -18.59 8.07 -2.89
N LYS A 102 -19.24 6.95 -2.60
CA LYS A 102 -20.68 6.92 -2.35
C LYS A 102 -21.07 7.46 -0.98
N HIS A 103 -20.27 7.16 0.04
CA HIS A 103 -20.65 7.40 1.43
C HIS A 103 -19.85 8.47 2.15
N THR A 104 -18.84 9.04 1.52
CA THR A 104 -18.03 10.11 2.09
C THR A 104 -17.93 11.28 1.12
N LYS A 105 -17.56 12.46 1.64
CA LYS A 105 -17.29 13.62 0.80
C LYS A 105 -15.87 14.10 1.08
N PRO A 106 -15.17 14.58 0.04
CA PRO A 106 -13.87 15.20 0.27
C PRO A 106 -14.03 16.45 1.13
N PRO A 107 -13.01 16.86 1.88
CA PRO A 107 -13.06 18.11 2.61
C PRO A 107 -13.20 19.28 1.64
N SER A 108 -13.83 20.36 2.10
CA SER A 108 -13.94 21.57 1.29
C SER A 108 -12.54 22.06 0.91
N PRO A 109 -12.34 22.52 -0.36
CA PRO A 109 -11.03 23.03 -0.75
C PRO A 109 -10.64 24.18 0.15
N GLN A 110 -9.41 24.11 0.69
CA GLN A 110 -8.86 25.22 1.45
C GLN A 110 -8.42 26.29 0.47
N ARG A 111 -8.91 27.49 0.69
CA ARG A 111 -8.43 28.64 -0.08
C ARG A 111 -7.09 29.06 0.49
N ALA A 112 -6.12 29.16 -0.39
CA ALA A 112 -4.85 29.71 -0.01
C ALA A 112 -4.97 31.19 0.34
#